data_eddeec130bafdf88449df80d45fafbdd
#
_entry.id   eddeec130bafdf88449df80d45fafbdd
#
_cell.length_a   1.000
_cell.length_b   1.000
_cell.length_c   1.000
_cell.angle_alpha   90.00
_cell.angle_beta   90.00
_cell.angle_gamma   90.00
#
_symmetry.space_group_name_H-M   'P 1'
#
loop_
_entity.id
_entity.type
_entity.pdbx_description
1 polymer ?
#
loop_
_entity_poly.entity_id
_entity_poly.type
_entity_poly.pdbx_seq_one_letter_code
_entity_poly.pdbx_strand_id
1 'polypeptide(L)'
;MRLKLAVAIVLLAVACGSAGGAGGAVGSPLSVDQLKFKVIDAVGVPLFCDPDYYPIAHQGGEESNADTYYPQIRADAELYAAIVAHEHLASGELDEAQKLTLYRAFKRLRALVLTQNSDSYTFEIRVQTKGPNTAVELVDGSVRVDGVVTITSRKSSGMPPCPICLAAGTLIATPSGAVRVTDLTPGMLVWTEAADGTRIAQPVAMVGSMEVPSGHVMVHLRLADGRELLASPGHLTSDGRPLGSLGRGDALDGSTVTLWELVPYAGARTYDLLPAGPTGTYWANGILLSSTLA
;
A
#
# COMPACT_ATOMS: atom_id res chain seq x y z
N MET A 1 99.95 10.66 -3.17
CA MET A 1 99.00 11.34 -2.32
C MET A 1 97.90 11.89 -3.20
N ARG A 2 96.77 11.22 -3.29
CA ARG A 2 95.63 11.59 -4.18
C ARG A 2 94.50 12.07 -3.32
N LEU A 3 94.14 13.34 -3.46
CA LEU A 3 93.05 14.02 -2.77
C LEU A 3 91.77 13.72 -3.47
N LYS A 4 90.78 13.08 -2.80
CA LYS A 4 89.41 12.83 -3.33
C LYS A 4 88.49 13.97 -2.89
N LEU A 5 88.05 14.75 -3.87
CA LEU A 5 86.98 15.75 -3.71
C LEU A 5 85.67 15.15 -3.63
N ALA A 6 84.95 15.30 -2.54
CA ALA A 6 83.55 14.85 -2.42
C ALA A 6 82.61 16.01 -2.76
N VAL A 7 81.78 15.83 -3.79
CA VAL A 7 80.74 16.77 -4.19
C VAL A 7 79.46 16.38 -3.45
N ALA A 8 78.97 17.25 -2.59
CA ALA A 8 77.69 17.11 -1.95
C ALA A 8 76.56 17.71 -2.86
N ILE A 9 75.66 16.88 -3.34
CA ILE A 9 74.48 17.32 -4.08
C ILE A 9 73.35 17.56 -3.07
N VAL A 10 72.93 18.82 -2.90
CA VAL A 10 71.77 19.23 -2.12
C VAL A 10 70.54 19.10 -3.03
N LEU A 11 69.67 18.11 -2.76
CA LEU A 11 68.38 17.97 -3.38
C LEU A 11 67.38 18.87 -2.63
N LEU A 12 66.97 19.97 -3.23
CA LEU A 12 65.76 20.73 -2.78
C LEU A 12 64.48 19.94 -3.17
N ALA A 13 63.79 19.38 -2.18
CA ALA A 13 62.46 18.88 -2.34
C ALA A 13 61.45 20.04 -2.33
N VAL A 14 60.90 20.38 -3.49
CA VAL A 14 59.75 21.28 -3.60
C VAL A 14 58.50 20.50 -3.18
N ALA A 15 57.97 20.73 -1.98
CA ALA A 15 56.69 20.23 -1.52
C ALA A 15 55.56 21.01 -2.22
N CYS A 16 54.97 20.45 -3.28
CA CYS A 16 53.68 20.91 -3.79
C CYS A 16 52.60 20.53 -2.77
N GLY A 17 52.20 21.51 -1.96
CA GLY A 17 51.02 21.37 -1.12
C GLY A 17 49.76 21.26 -1.97
N SER A 18 49.26 20.06 -2.16
CA SER A 18 47.91 19.84 -2.68
C SER A 18 46.93 20.29 -1.61
N ALA A 19 46.26 21.43 -1.85
CA ALA A 19 45.05 21.79 -1.11
C ALA A 19 44.00 20.74 -1.40
N GLY A 20 43.91 19.74 -0.54
CA GLY A 20 42.82 18.76 -0.56
C GLY A 20 41.51 19.48 -0.27
N GLY A 21 40.75 19.80 -1.34
CA GLY A 21 39.36 20.13 -1.20
C GLY A 21 38.70 18.95 -0.53
N ALA A 22 38.07 19.17 0.62
CA ALA A 22 37.15 18.20 1.24
C ALA A 22 35.96 18.01 0.29
N GLY A 23 36.14 17.18 -0.74
CA GLY A 23 35.03 16.59 -1.48
C GLY A 23 34.32 15.70 -0.49
N GLY A 24 33.20 16.18 0.08
CA GLY A 24 32.31 15.33 0.84
C GLY A 24 31.98 14.13 -0.04
N ALA A 25 32.22 12.93 0.46
CA ALA A 25 31.83 11.72 -0.20
C ALA A 25 30.30 11.81 -0.42
N VAL A 26 29.90 12.01 -1.68
CA VAL A 26 28.49 11.94 -2.08
C VAL A 26 28.14 10.48 -1.86
N GLY A 27 27.45 10.18 -0.75
CA GLY A 27 26.96 8.85 -0.46
C GLY A 27 26.15 8.33 -1.64
N SER A 28 26.19 7.02 -1.87
CA SER A 28 25.33 6.42 -2.91
C SER A 28 23.89 6.85 -2.70
N PRO A 29 23.13 7.14 -3.79
CA PRO A 29 21.74 7.49 -3.66
C PRO A 29 20.99 6.45 -2.80
N LEU A 30 20.12 6.93 -1.92
CA LEU A 30 19.27 6.06 -1.12
C LEU A 30 18.23 5.37 -1.99
N SER A 31 17.87 4.14 -1.64
CA SER A 31 16.77 3.45 -2.28
C SER A 31 15.44 4.14 -1.97
N VAL A 32 14.41 3.86 -2.78
CA VAL A 32 13.07 4.45 -2.58
C VAL A 32 12.51 4.09 -1.20
N ASP A 33 12.72 2.86 -0.72
CA ASP A 33 12.26 2.44 0.60
C ASP A 33 13.03 3.12 1.73
N GLN A 34 14.34 3.33 1.57
CA GLN A 34 15.12 4.14 2.51
C GLN A 34 14.64 5.61 2.53
N LEU A 35 14.30 6.19 1.36
CA LEU A 35 13.74 7.53 1.29
C LEU A 35 12.36 7.62 1.97
N LYS A 36 11.52 6.59 1.84
CA LYS A 36 10.24 6.52 2.56
C LYS A 36 10.45 6.54 4.08
N PHE A 37 11.42 5.80 4.60
CA PHE A 37 11.75 5.88 6.02
C PHE A 37 12.23 7.28 6.44
N LYS A 38 13.04 7.97 5.62
CA LYS A 38 13.43 9.36 5.90
C LYS A 38 12.21 10.28 6.01
N VAL A 39 11.21 10.09 5.17
CA VAL A 39 9.93 10.84 5.26
C VAL A 39 9.20 10.48 6.55
N ILE A 40 9.03 9.20 6.87
CA ILE A 40 8.35 8.74 8.09
C ILE A 40 9.03 9.29 9.35
N ASP A 41 10.36 9.26 9.41
CA ASP A 41 11.14 9.79 10.54
C ASP A 41 10.95 11.30 10.72
N ALA A 42 10.90 12.05 9.61
CA ALA A 42 10.79 13.51 9.63
C ALA A 42 9.35 14.00 9.86
N VAL A 43 8.36 13.29 9.34
CA VAL A 43 6.96 13.76 9.28
C VAL A 43 6.08 13.07 10.33
N GLY A 44 6.24 11.77 10.50
CA GLY A 44 5.46 10.91 11.37
C GLY A 44 4.97 9.65 10.65
N VAL A 45 4.40 8.73 11.44
CA VAL A 45 3.88 7.47 10.92
C VAL A 45 2.64 7.73 10.06
N PRO A 46 2.57 7.16 8.84
CA PRO A 46 1.39 7.28 7.99
C PRO A 46 0.11 6.80 8.66
N LEU A 47 -0.95 7.59 8.55
CA LEU A 47 -2.31 7.11 8.77
C LEU A 47 -2.84 6.54 7.47
N PHE A 48 -3.19 5.29 7.47
CA PHE A 48 -3.72 4.56 6.31
C PHE A 48 -4.80 3.58 6.73
N CYS A 49 -5.54 3.09 5.75
CA CYS A 49 -6.53 2.05 5.98
C CYS A 49 -5.82 0.71 6.08
N ASP A 50 -5.47 0.32 7.31
CA ASP A 50 -4.75 -0.92 7.57
C ASP A 50 -5.68 -2.12 7.32
N PRO A 51 -5.36 -3.00 6.35
CA PRO A 51 -6.23 -4.12 5.98
C PRO A 51 -6.44 -5.14 7.10
N ASP A 52 -5.56 -5.19 8.11
CA ASP A 52 -5.70 -6.11 9.23
C ASP A 52 -6.73 -5.63 10.27
N TYR A 53 -7.05 -4.33 10.27
CA TYR A 53 -7.93 -3.70 11.24
C TYR A 53 -9.19 -3.09 10.62
N TYR A 54 -9.26 -3.04 9.30
CA TYR A 54 -10.36 -2.40 8.60
C TYR A 54 -11.02 -3.34 7.57
N PRO A 55 -12.37 -3.43 7.47
CA PRO A 55 -13.37 -2.71 8.27
C PRO A 55 -13.54 -3.26 9.69
N ILE A 56 -13.12 -4.48 9.93
CA ILE A 56 -13.24 -5.18 11.23
C ILE A 56 -11.88 -5.80 11.56
N ALA A 57 -11.37 -5.52 12.76
CA ALA A 57 -10.16 -6.16 13.25
C ALA A 57 -10.36 -7.67 13.40
N HIS A 58 -9.51 -8.45 12.78
CA HIS A 58 -9.48 -9.91 12.92
C HIS A 58 -8.55 -10.29 14.08
N GLN A 59 -9.05 -11.07 15.03
CA GLN A 59 -8.23 -11.57 16.12
C GLN A 59 -7.09 -12.45 15.55
N GLY A 60 -5.83 -12.10 15.83
CA GLY A 60 -4.65 -12.77 15.30
C GLY A 60 -4.39 -12.55 13.80
N GLY A 61 -5.14 -11.67 13.12
CA GLY A 61 -5.00 -11.44 11.68
C GLY A 61 -3.65 -10.85 11.30
N GLU A 62 -3.12 -9.92 12.09
CA GLU A 62 -1.84 -9.27 11.80
C GLU A 62 -0.66 -10.24 11.95
N GLU A 63 -0.66 -11.08 12.97
CA GLU A 63 0.37 -12.11 13.21
C GLU A 63 0.36 -13.15 12.10
N SER A 64 -0.80 -13.66 11.73
CA SER A 64 -0.97 -14.63 10.62
C SER A 64 -0.51 -14.05 9.29
N ASN A 65 -0.82 -12.77 9.04
CA ASN A 65 -0.39 -12.08 7.84
C ASN A 65 1.12 -11.80 7.85
N ALA A 66 1.73 -11.53 9.00
CA ALA A 66 3.17 -11.39 9.12
C ALA A 66 3.91 -12.66 8.65
N ASP A 67 3.46 -13.83 9.05
CA ASP A 67 4.03 -15.10 8.58
C ASP A 67 3.78 -15.34 7.09
N THR A 68 2.59 -15.02 6.61
CA THR A 68 2.20 -15.18 5.20
C THR A 68 3.03 -14.29 4.28
N TYR A 69 3.26 -13.04 4.66
CA TYR A 69 4.00 -12.06 3.85
C TYR A 69 5.52 -12.13 4.03
N TYR A 70 6.02 -12.75 5.11
CA TYR A 70 7.45 -12.81 5.38
C TYR A 70 8.30 -13.34 4.21
N PRO A 71 7.97 -14.47 3.54
CA PRO A 71 8.74 -14.96 2.40
C PRO A 71 8.78 -13.97 1.23
N GLN A 72 7.67 -13.29 0.96
CA GLN A 72 7.57 -12.29 -0.11
C GLN A 72 8.42 -11.05 0.19
N ILE A 73 8.33 -10.52 1.41
CA ILE A 73 9.13 -9.36 1.83
C ILE A 73 10.62 -9.69 1.79
N ARG A 74 11.00 -10.89 2.23
CA ARG A 74 12.39 -11.36 2.22
C ARG A 74 12.93 -11.57 0.80
N ALA A 75 12.08 -11.92 -0.17
CA ALA A 75 12.47 -12.08 -1.56
C ALA A 75 12.82 -10.75 -2.25
N ASP A 76 12.26 -9.63 -1.78
CA ASP A 76 12.66 -8.29 -2.20
C ASP A 76 13.85 -7.82 -1.34
N ALA A 77 15.06 -8.05 -1.85
CA ALA A 77 16.29 -7.84 -1.10
C ALA A 77 16.51 -6.37 -0.69
N GLU A 78 16.07 -5.41 -1.53
CA GLU A 78 16.22 -3.98 -1.26
C GLU A 78 15.25 -3.53 -0.17
N LEU A 79 13.98 -3.87 -0.30
CA LEU A 79 12.94 -3.61 0.69
C LEU A 79 13.29 -4.26 2.03
N TYR A 80 13.66 -5.56 2.01
CA TYR A 80 14.03 -6.30 3.22
C TYR A 80 15.21 -5.63 3.95
N ALA A 81 16.29 -5.29 3.22
CA ALA A 81 17.45 -4.64 3.80
C ALA A 81 17.12 -3.26 4.39
N ALA A 82 16.27 -2.48 3.71
CA ALA A 82 15.82 -1.17 4.20
C ALA A 82 15.05 -1.31 5.52
N ILE A 83 14.13 -2.27 5.62
CA ILE A 83 13.34 -2.50 6.85
C ILE A 83 14.23 -3.01 7.97
N VAL A 84 15.08 -4.04 7.71
CA VAL A 84 15.98 -4.62 8.71
C VAL A 84 16.90 -3.56 9.31
N ALA A 85 17.46 -2.70 8.46
CA ALA A 85 18.34 -1.61 8.91
C ALA A 85 17.59 -0.57 9.74
N HIS A 86 16.40 -0.16 9.31
CA HIS A 86 15.62 0.89 10.00
C HIS A 86 15.04 0.40 11.34
N GLU A 87 14.45 -0.80 11.36
CA GLU A 87 13.82 -1.37 12.56
C GLU A 87 14.83 -2.10 13.47
N HIS A 88 16.13 -2.09 13.13
CA HIS A 88 17.22 -2.74 13.89
C HIS A 88 16.96 -4.23 14.13
N LEU A 89 16.43 -4.94 13.13
CA LEU A 89 16.13 -6.36 13.23
C LEU A 89 17.41 -7.21 13.09
N ALA A 90 17.33 -8.46 13.53
CA ALA A 90 18.44 -9.41 13.38
C ALA A 90 18.75 -9.68 11.89
N SER A 91 20.02 -9.91 11.56
CA SER A 91 20.45 -10.19 10.19
C SER A 91 20.20 -11.64 9.73
N GLY A 92 19.63 -12.48 10.59
CA GLY A 92 19.37 -13.90 10.33
C GLY A 92 17.88 -14.24 10.16
N GLU A 93 17.53 -15.46 10.59
CA GLU A 93 16.13 -15.87 10.67
C GLU A 93 15.43 -15.04 11.75
N LEU A 94 14.26 -14.48 11.42
CA LEU A 94 13.49 -13.64 12.33
C LEU A 94 12.52 -14.50 13.15
N ASP A 95 12.40 -14.18 14.44
CA ASP A 95 11.35 -14.72 15.29
C ASP A 95 9.98 -14.06 14.98
N GLU A 96 8.91 -14.56 15.61
CA GLU A 96 7.54 -14.08 15.34
C GLU A 96 7.36 -12.59 15.64
N ALA A 97 7.96 -12.07 16.71
CA ALA A 97 7.86 -10.65 17.06
C ALA A 97 8.62 -9.76 16.06
N GLN A 98 9.75 -10.24 15.58
CA GLN A 98 10.54 -9.56 14.55
C GLN A 98 9.85 -9.61 13.18
N LYS A 99 9.22 -10.74 12.81
CA LYS A 99 8.40 -10.82 11.59
C LYS A 99 7.20 -9.86 11.65
N LEU A 100 6.56 -9.75 12.80
CA LEU A 100 5.47 -8.79 12.99
C LEU A 100 5.95 -7.35 12.85
N THR A 101 7.12 -7.01 13.41
CA THR A 101 7.74 -5.69 13.26
C THR A 101 8.07 -5.40 11.80
N LEU A 102 8.65 -6.37 11.09
CA LEU A 102 8.95 -6.28 9.65
C LEU A 102 7.68 -6.07 8.83
N TYR A 103 6.61 -6.82 9.11
CA TYR A 103 5.34 -6.70 8.41
C TYR A 103 4.67 -5.34 8.65
N ARG A 104 4.70 -4.82 9.87
CA ARG A 104 4.20 -3.48 10.20
C ARG A 104 4.97 -2.39 9.47
N ALA A 105 6.29 -2.50 9.38
CA ALA A 105 7.12 -1.58 8.60
C ALA A 105 6.80 -1.68 7.10
N PHE A 106 6.65 -2.88 6.57
CA PHE A 106 6.23 -3.12 5.20
C PHE A 106 4.90 -2.41 4.88
N LYS A 107 3.86 -2.56 5.72
CA LYS A 107 2.58 -1.87 5.52
C LYS A 107 2.75 -0.35 5.49
N ARG A 108 3.53 0.21 6.42
CA ARG A 108 3.82 1.66 6.47
C ARG A 108 4.51 2.17 5.20
N LEU A 109 5.49 1.43 4.68
CA LEU A 109 6.17 1.76 3.42
C LEU A 109 5.22 1.69 2.22
N ARG A 110 4.31 0.70 2.19
CA ARG A 110 3.30 0.57 1.14
C ARG A 110 2.28 1.72 1.17
N ALA A 111 1.94 2.21 2.34
CA ALA A 111 1.00 3.32 2.52
C ALA A 111 1.56 4.69 2.09
N LEU A 112 2.90 4.83 1.99
CA LEU A 112 3.56 6.05 1.54
C LEU A 112 3.95 5.94 0.07
N VAL A 113 3.33 6.76 -0.77
CA VAL A 113 3.68 6.88 -2.19
C VAL A 113 4.65 8.05 -2.38
N LEU A 114 5.76 7.79 -3.06
CA LEU A 114 6.71 8.80 -3.52
C LEU A 114 6.59 8.95 -5.03
N THR A 115 6.30 10.17 -5.50
CA THR A 115 6.23 10.47 -6.92
C THR A 115 7.52 11.12 -7.37
N GLN A 116 8.24 10.47 -8.30
CA GLN A 116 9.53 10.94 -8.78
C GLN A 116 9.42 12.25 -9.55
N ASN A 117 10.35 13.18 -9.26
CA ASN A 117 10.47 14.46 -9.94
C ASN A 117 11.97 14.82 -10.04
N SER A 118 12.60 14.57 -11.19
CA SER A 118 14.02 14.77 -11.47
C SER A 118 14.93 14.08 -10.43
N ASP A 119 15.53 14.82 -9.51
CA ASP A 119 16.47 14.39 -8.46
C ASP A 119 15.82 14.28 -7.07
N SER A 120 14.51 14.32 -7.01
CA SER A 120 13.73 14.29 -5.78
C SER A 120 12.42 13.52 -5.98
N TYR A 121 11.73 13.29 -4.87
CA TYR A 121 10.39 12.70 -4.85
C TYR A 121 9.46 13.61 -4.06
N THR A 122 8.23 13.79 -4.54
CA THR A 122 7.17 14.47 -3.78
C THR A 122 6.33 13.44 -3.04
N PHE A 123 5.74 13.85 -1.92
CA PHE A 123 4.82 13.05 -1.12
C PHE A 123 3.68 13.88 -0.59
N GLU A 124 2.54 13.21 -0.38
CA GLU A 124 1.41 13.66 0.41
C GLU A 124 1.09 12.56 1.43
N ILE A 125 1.03 12.88 2.71
CA ILE A 125 0.86 11.90 3.78
C ILE A 125 -0.05 12.46 4.87
N ARG A 126 -0.99 11.64 5.36
CA ARG A 126 -1.73 11.94 6.59
C ARG A 126 -0.99 11.36 7.77
N VAL A 127 -0.83 12.16 8.82
CA VAL A 127 -0.19 11.76 10.07
C VAL A 127 -1.01 12.23 11.25
N GLN A 128 -0.87 11.54 12.37
CA GLN A 128 -1.43 11.97 13.63
C GLN A 128 -0.41 12.85 14.36
N THR A 129 -0.87 14.02 14.85
CA THR A 129 -0.01 14.88 15.66
C THR A 129 0.33 14.22 17.00
N LYS A 130 1.54 14.49 17.51
CA LYS A 130 1.95 14.04 18.84
C LYS A 130 1.43 15.02 19.90
N GLY A 131 0.92 14.52 21.01
CA GLY A 131 0.52 15.36 22.14
C GLY A 131 -0.87 15.03 22.70
N PRO A 132 -1.35 15.78 23.71
CA PRO A 132 -2.62 15.49 24.39
C PRO A 132 -3.86 15.74 23.52
N ASN A 133 -3.75 16.60 22.50
CA ASN A 133 -4.80 16.88 21.53
C ASN A 133 -4.36 16.31 20.17
N THR A 134 -4.52 14.99 20.01
CA THR A 134 -4.19 14.33 18.75
C THR A 134 -5.13 14.78 17.64
N ALA A 135 -4.57 15.44 16.63
CA ALA A 135 -5.27 15.84 15.40
C ALA A 135 -4.67 15.09 14.22
N VAL A 136 -5.40 15.04 13.12
CA VAL A 136 -4.88 14.52 11.85
C VAL A 136 -4.45 15.69 10.99
N GLU A 137 -3.25 15.59 10.44
CA GLU A 137 -2.69 16.54 9.47
C GLU A 137 -2.43 15.85 8.14
N LEU A 138 -2.73 16.56 7.05
CA LEU A 138 -2.25 16.28 5.72
C LEU A 138 -0.95 17.07 5.53
N VAL A 139 0.14 16.37 5.20
CA VAL A 139 1.47 16.95 5.05
C VAL A 139 1.95 16.72 3.64
N ASP A 140 2.27 17.82 2.94
CA ASP A 140 2.89 17.81 1.63
C ASP A 140 4.38 18.11 1.76
N GLY A 141 5.20 17.47 0.92
CA GLY A 141 6.62 17.72 0.94
C GLY A 141 7.38 17.03 -0.19
N SER A 142 8.70 17.09 -0.07
CA SER A 142 9.61 16.39 -0.97
C SER A 142 10.75 15.75 -0.19
N VAL A 143 11.36 14.72 -0.77
CA VAL A 143 12.57 14.08 -0.30
C VAL A 143 13.56 13.96 -1.47
N ARG A 144 14.79 14.43 -1.27
CA ARG A 144 15.86 14.31 -2.25
C ARG A 144 16.48 12.91 -2.20
N VAL A 145 17.17 12.52 -3.26
CA VAL A 145 17.86 11.23 -3.36
C VAL A 145 18.94 11.01 -2.28
N ASP A 146 19.41 12.07 -1.63
CA ASP A 146 20.33 12.02 -0.49
C ASP A 146 19.60 11.91 0.88
N GLY A 147 18.26 11.85 0.87
CA GLY A 147 17.43 11.69 2.06
C GLY A 147 17.03 12.99 2.77
N VAL A 148 17.35 14.16 2.22
CA VAL A 148 16.91 15.45 2.79
C VAL A 148 15.44 15.64 2.54
N VAL A 149 14.64 15.70 3.62
CA VAL A 149 13.18 15.93 3.60
C VAL A 149 12.87 17.40 3.76
N THR A 150 12.02 17.93 2.90
CA THR A 150 11.48 19.30 2.98
C THR A 150 9.95 19.25 3.06
N ILE A 151 9.39 19.78 4.13
CA ILE A 151 7.93 19.90 4.31
C ILE A 151 7.50 21.22 3.70
N THR A 152 6.54 21.19 2.76
CA THR A 152 6.02 22.38 2.08
C THR A 152 4.71 22.87 2.68
N SER A 153 3.87 21.98 3.21
CA SER A 153 2.65 22.36 3.89
C SER A 153 2.24 21.35 4.97
N ARG A 154 1.51 21.84 5.98
CA ARG A 154 0.74 21.06 6.94
C ARG A 154 -0.64 21.67 7.06
N LYS A 155 -1.68 20.86 6.91
CA LYS A 155 -3.08 21.31 6.97
C LYS A 155 -3.87 20.36 7.87
N SER A 156 -4.78 20.90 8.68
CA SER A 156 -5.75 20.05 9.39
C SER A 156 -6.51 19.17 8.40
N SER A 157 -6.67 17.91 8.72
CA SER A 157 -7.33 16.91 7.88
C SER A 157 -8.19 15.98 8.74
N GLY A 158 -9.04 15.20 8.07
CA GLY A 158 -9.72 14.06 8.67
C GLY A 158 -8.92 12.77 8.55
N MET A 159 -9.44 11.70 9.17
CA MET A 159 -8.94 10.34 8.93
C MET A 159 -8.95 10.04 7.42
N PRO A 160 -8.03 9.21 6.92
CA PRO A 160 -8.08 8.79 5.54
C PRO A 160 -9.44 8.12 5.27
N PRO A 161 -10.12 8.46 4.15
CA PRO A 161 -11.29 7.70 3.74
C PRO A 161 -10.83 6.27 3.44
N CYS A 162 -11.48 5.29 4.07
CA CYS A 162 -11.15 3.89 3.85
C CYS A 162 -12.15 3.27 2.85
N PRO A 163 -11.81 3.21 1.56
CA PRO A 163 -12.75 2.70 0.57
C PRO A 163 -13.00 1.21 0.77
N ILE A 164 -14.27 0.82 0.76
CA ILE A 164 -14.71 -0.58 0.85
C ILE A 164 -15.46 -0.92 -0.44
N CYS A 165 -14.82 -0.76 -1.59
CA CYS A 165 -15.54 -0.72 -2.85
C CYS A 165 -14.77 -1.42 -3.97
N LEU A 166 -15.44 -1.54 -5.12
CA LEU A 166 -14.96 -2.18 -6.35
C LEU A 166 -14.06 -1.24 -7.16
N ALA A 167 -13.16 -1.81 -7.95
CA ALA A 167 -12.42 -1.06 -8.97
C ALA A 167 -13.36 -0.55 -10.07
N ALA A 168 -13.03 0.60 -10.68
CA ALA A 168 -13.83 1.25 -11.72
C ALA A 168 -14.15 0.35 -12.93
N GLY A 169 -13.30 -0.62 -13.25
CA GLY A 169 -13.50 -1.55 -14.36
C GLY A 169 -14.41 -2.73 -14.07
N THR A 170 -14.91 -2.87 -12.85
CA THR A 170 -15.73 -4.01 -12.44
C THR A 170 -17.07 -4.03 -13.19
N LEU A 171 -17.43 -5.19 -13.70
CA LEU A 171 -18.68 -5.42 -14.45
C LEU A 171 -19.76 -5.99 -13.52
N ILE A 172 -20.89 -5.33 -13.45
CA ILE A 172 -22.05 -5.75 -12.67
C ILE A 172 -23.06 -6.46 -13.57
N ALA A 173 -23.53 -7.61 -13.11
CA ALA A 173 -24.49 -8.41 -13.86
C ALA A 173 -25.88 -7.73 -13.88
N THR A 174 -26.42 -7.53 -15.08
CA THR A 174 -27.78 -6.99 -15.27
C THR A 174 -28.60 -7.90 -16.18
N PRO A 175 -29.93 -7.77 -16.22
CA PRO A 175 -30.75 -8.51 -17.17
C PRO A 175 -30.43 -8.26 -18.65
N SER A 176 -29.86 -7.11 -18.96
CA SER A 176 -29.48 -6.72 -20.33
C SER A 176 -28.01 -7.01 -20.68
N GLY A 177 -27.26 -7.66 -19.79
CA GLY A 177 -25.82 -7.93 -19.93
C GLY A 177 -24.99 -7.26 -18.84
N ALA A 178 -23.68 -7.39 -18.90
CA ALA A 178 -22.79 -6.80 -17.92
C ALA A 178 -22.58 -5.31 -18.17
N VAL A 179 -22.66 -4.49 -17.10
CA VAL A 179 -22.49 -3.03 -17.15
C VAL A 179 -21.36 -2.64 -16.18
N ARG A 180 -20.52 -1.69 -16.54
CA ARG A 180 -19.48 -1.19 -15.63
C ARG A 180 -20.13 -0.56 -14.39
N VAL A 181 -19.51 -0.78 -13.23
CA VAL A 181 -19.99 -0.19 -11.98
C VAL A 181 -20.05 1.35 -12.06
N THR A 182 -19.17 1.97 -12.84
CA THR A 182 -19.15 3.43 -13.07
C THR A 182 -20.36 3.94 -13.86
N ASP A 183 -20.99 3.10 -14.63
CA ASP A 183 -22.08 3.45 -15.54
C ASP A 183 -23.46 3.18 -14.95
N LEU A 184 -23.50 2.60 -13.74
CA LEU A 184 -24.75 2.33 -13.03
C LEU A 184 -25.37 3.62 -12.48
N THR A 185 -26.68 3.67 -12.55
CA THR A 185 -27.49 4.73 -11.95
C THR A 185 -28.66 4.13 -11.15
N PRO A 186 -29.17 4.82 -10.11
CA PRO A 186 -30.36 4.40 -9.41
C PRO A 186 -31.54 4.11 -10.37
N GLY A 187 -32.25 3.04 -10.13
CA GLY A 187 -33.35 2.56 -10.96
C GLY A 187 -32.98 1.56 -12.06
N MET A 188 -31.69 1.45 -12.45
CA MET A 188 -31.25 0.40 -13.36
C MET A 188 -31.42 -0.99 -12.71
N LEU A 189 -31.86 -1.98 -13.49
CA LEU A 189 -32.03 -3.34 -13.00
C LEU A 189 -30.68 -4.06 -12.93
N VAL A 190 -30.38 -4.67 -11.78
CA VAL A 190 -29.23 -5.56 -11.57
C VAL A 190 -29.70 -6.89 -11.02
N TRP A 191 -28.91 -7.94 -11.22
CA TRP A 191 -29.15 -9.22 -10.60
C TRP A 191 -28.73 -9.17 -9.12
N THR A 192 -29.63 -9.65 -8.24
CA THR A 192 -29.42 -9.84 -6.79
C THR A 192 -30.00 -11.17 -6.35
N GLU A 193 -29.77 -11.58 -5.12
CA GLU A 193 -30.40 -12.74 -4.52
C GLU A 193 -31.63 -12.34 -3.69
N ALA A 194 -32.68 -13.14 -3.79
CA ALA A 194 -33.78 -13.16 -2.83
C ALA A 194 -33.34 -13.87 -1.53
N ALA A 195 -34.17 -13.79 -0.48
CA ALA A 195 -33.91 -14.45 0.80
C ALA A 195 -33.77 -15.98 0.74
N ASP A 196 -34.35 -16.60 -0.29
CA ASP A 196 -34.26 -18.04 -0.56
C ASP A 196 -33.07 -18.44 -1.45
N GLY A 197 -32.17 -17.48 -1.79
CA GLY A 197 -31.02 -17.69 -2.66
C GLY A 197 -31.35 -17.68 -4.16
N THR A 198 -32.60 -17.44 -4.55
CA THR A 198 -32.95 -17.34 -5.97
C THR A 198 -32.47 -16.03 -6.57
N ARG A 199 -32.01 -16.10 -7.82
CA ARG A 199 -31.53 -14.92 -8.56
C ARG A 199 -32.75 -14.14 -9.09
N ILE A 200 -32.83 -12.85 -8.69
CA ILE A 200 -33.92 -11.95 -9.10
C ILE A 200 -33.37 -10.64 -9.63
N ALA A 201 -34.11 -9.97 -10.50
CA ALA A 201 -33.75 -8.62 -10.95
C ALA A 201 -34.40 -7.58 -10.06
N GLN A 202 -33.59 -6.65 -9.52
CA GLN A 202 -34.07 -5.55 -8.68
C GLN A 202 -33.42 -4.23 -9.14
N PRO A 203 -34.12 -3.10 -8.96
CA PRO A 203 -33.52 -1.81 -9.26
C PRO A 203 -32.40 -1.49 -8.30
N VAL A 204 -31.38 -0.81 -8.78
CA VAL A 204 -30.35 -0.17 -7.96
C VAL A 204 -31.02 0.90 -7.11
N ALA A 205 -30.98 0.75 -5.79
CA ALA A 205 -31.51 1.72 -4.85
C ALA A 205 -30.52 2.86 -4.63
N MET A 206 -29.22 2.56 -4.56
CA MET A 206 -28.15 3.52 -4.34
C MET A 206 -26.89 3.13 -5.09
N VAL A 207 -26.15 4.13 -5.56
CA VAL A 207 -24.76 3.99 -6.02
C VAL A 207 -23.88 4.87 -5.14
N GLY A 208 -22.68 4.36 -4.80
CA GLY A 208 -21.70 5.08 -4.01
C GLY A 208 -20.37 5.15 -4.74
N SER A 209 -19.62 6.21 -4.49
CA SER A 209 -18.22 6.26 -4.90
C SER A 209 -17.40 7.05 -3.91
N MET A 210 -16.15 6.63 -3.68
CA MET A 210 -15.25 7.26 -2.73
C MET A 210 -13.90 7.54 -3.38
N GLU A 211 -13.30 8.68 -3.04
CA GLU A 211 -11.93 8.99 -3.45
C GLU A 211 -10.93 8.02 -2.81
N VAL A 212 -9.92 7.66 -3.58
CA VAL A 212 -8.89 6.71 -3.14
C VAL A 212 -7.73 7.49 -2.53
N PRO A 213 -7.35 7.21 -1.27
CA PRO A 213 -6.15 7.80 -0.68
C PRO A 213 -4.90 7.26 -1.37
N SER A 214 -3.82 8.05 -1.35
CA SER A 214 -2.50 7.59 -1.82
C SER A 214 -2.09 6.29 -1.11
N GLY A 215 -1.51 5.37 -1.85
CA GLY A 215 -1.07 4.07 -1.32
C GLY A 215 -2.20 3.05 -1.10
N HIS A 216 -3.43 3.32 -1.54
CA HIS A 216 -4.51 2.34 -1.45
C HIS A 216 -4.16 1.06 -2.21
N VAL A 217 -4.39 -0.07 -1.55
CA VAL A 217 -4.23 -1.40 -2.15
C VAL A 217 -5.58 -2.06 -2.32
N MET A 218 -5.68 -2.91 -3.34
CA MET A 218 -6.84 -3.77 -3.56
C MET A 218 -6.43 -5.23 -3.51
N VAL A 219 -7.37 -6.08 -3.14
CA VAL A 219 -7.28 -7.52 -3.34
C VAL A 219 -7.50 -7.79 -4.82
N HIS A 220 -6.51 -8.40 -5.44
CA HIS A 220 -6.65 -9.05 -6.75
C HIS A 220 -6.82 -10.54 -6.49
N LEU A 221 -7.97 -11.08 -6.80
CA LEU A 221 -8.26 -12.50 -6.66
C LEU A 221 -8.69 -13.11 -8.00
N ARG A 222 -8.33 -14.39 -8.19
CA ARG A 222 -8.82 -15.21 -9.30
C ARG A 222 -9.34 -16.54 -8.75
N LEU A 223 -10.46 -16.98 -9.29
CA LEU A 223 -11.07 -18.25 -8.98
C LEU A 223 -10.61 -19.35 -9.96
N ALA A 224 -10.79 -20.61 -9.57
CA ALA A 224 -10.42 -21.77 -10.40
C ALA A 224 -11.23 -21.84 -11.71
N ASP A 225 -12.41 -21.26 -11.75
CA ASP A 225 -13.26 -21.18 -12.96
C ASP A 225 -12.93 -19.97 -13.85
N GLY A 226 -11.88 -19.20 -13.53
CA GLY A 226 -11.37 -18.08 -14.31
C GLY A 226 -12.01 -16.74 -13.99
N ARG A 227 -13.02 -16.66 -13.11
CA ARG A 227 -13.56 -15.38 -12.63
C ARG A 227 -12.49 -14.62 -11.84
N GLU A 228 -12.47 -13.29 -12.00
CA GLU A 228 -11.41 -12.45 -11.44
C GLU A 228 -12.02 -11.16 -10.89
N LEU A 229 -11.50 -10.69 -9.75
CA LEU A 229 -12.02 -9.52 -9.06
C LEU A 229 -10.86 -8.64 -8.58
N LEU A 230 -11.07 -7.32 -8.67
CA LEU A 230 -10.22 -6.31 -8.04
C LEU A 230 -11.12 -5.43 -7.16
N ALA A 231 -10.97 -5.56 -5.84
CA ALA A 231 -11.78 -4.82 -4.88
C ALA A 231 -10.99 -4.53 -3.59
N SER A 232 -11.46 -3.56 -2.83
CA SER A 232 -10.85 -3.22 -1.54
C SER A 232 -10.87 -4.41 -0.57
N PRO A 233 -9.86 -4.58 0.28
CA PRO A 233 -9.77 -5.72 1.20
C PRO A 233 -11.00 -5.86 2.11
N GLY A 234 -11.60 -4.75 2.50
CA GLY A 234 -12.78 -4.74 3.35
C GLY A 234 -14.10 -5.05 2.65
N HIS A 235 -14.13 -5.20 1.34
CA HIS A 235 -15.37 -5.53 0.63
C HIS A 235 -15.85 -6.93 1.01
N LEU A 236 -17.16 -7.06 1.28
CA LEU A 236 -17.70 -8.31 1.81
C LEU A 236 -18.11 -9.27 0.69
N THR A 237 -17.81 -10.53 0.87
CA THR A 237 -18.40 -11.64 0.14
C THR A 237 -19.86 -11.82 0.52
N SER A 238 -20.64 -12.59 -0.24
CA SER A 238 -22.05 -12.87 0.08
C SER A 238 -22.24 -13.60 1.41
N ASP A 239 -21.24 -14.34 1.88
CA ASP A 239 -21.22 -15.00 3.20
C ASP A 239 -20.67 -14.12 4.33
N GLY A 240 -20.41 -12.82 4.07
CA GLY A 240 -20.03 -11.82 5.05
C GLY A 240 -18.53 -11.78 5.40
N ARG A 241 -17.68 -12.57 4.74
CA ARG A 241 -16.24 -12.50 4.95
C ARG A 241 -15.64 -11.32 4.17
N PRO A 242 -14.73 -10.51 4.76
CA PRO A 242 -13.96 -9.54 3.99
C PRO A 242 -13.07 -10.24 2.96
N LEU A 243 -12.94 -9.68 1.75
CA LEU A 243 -12.02 -10.19 0.72
C LEU A 243 -10.58 -10.26 1.19
N GLY A 244 -10.17 -9.34 2.07
CA GLY A 244 -8.84 -9.31 2.68
C GLY A 244 -8.55 -10.48 3.62
N SER A 245 -9.58 -11.17 4.12
CA SER A 245 -9.43 -12.36 4.98
C SER A 245 -9.33 -13.67 4.21
N LEU A 246 -9.52 -13.64 2.89
CA LEU A 246 -9.40 -14.82 2.05
C LEU A 246 -7.94 -15.12 1.71
N GLY A 247 -7.68 -16.38 1.36
CA GLY A 247 -6.40 -16.86 0.87
C GLY A 247 -6.57 -17.86 -0.26
N ARG A 248 -5.45 -18.30 -0.83
CA ARG A 248 -5.44 -19.37 -1.83
C ARG A 248 -5.96 -20.68 -1.21
N GLY A 249 -6.89 -21.32 -1.88
CA GLY A 249 -7.55 -22.52 -1.41
C GLY A 249 -8.92 -22.30 -0.77
N ASP A 250 -9.26 -21.05 -0.41
CA ASP A 250 -10.58 -20.74 0.15
C ASP A 250 -11.68 -20.89 -0.87
N ALA A 251 -12.84 -21.37 -0.40
CA ALA A 251 -14.06 -21.41 -1.20
C ALA A 251 -14.68 -20.02 -1.31
N LEU A 252 -15.09 -19.63 -2.52
CA LEU A 252 -15.82 -18.40 -2.80
C LEU A 252 -16.79 -18.62 -3.96
N ASP A 253 -18.06 -18.34 -3.73
CA ASP A 253 -19.13 -18.32 -4.74
C ASP A 253 -19.11 -19.55 -5.68
N GLY A 254 -19.10 -20.75 -5.08
CA GLY A 254 -19.12 -22.05 -5.79
C GLY A 254 -17.80 -22.46 -6.43
N SER A 255 -16.71 -21.71 -6.22
CA SER A 255 -15.38 -21.98 -6.77
C SER A 255 -14.29 -21.89 -5.69
N THR A 256 -13.02 -21.96 -6.07
CA THR A 256 -11.88 -21.91 -5.15
C THR A 256 -10.93 -20.79 -5.57
N VAL A 257 -10.41 -20.02 -4.61
CA VAL A 257 -9.42 -18.98 -4.85
C VAL A 257 -8.07 -19.59 -5.26
N THR A 258 -7.60 -19.29 -6.45
CA THR A 258 -6.32 -19.76 -7.01
C THR A 258 -5.24 -18.70 -6.98
N LEU A 259 -5.62 -17.42 -7.02
CA LEU A 259 -4.74 -16.27 -6.82
C LEU A 259 -5.38 -15.35 -5.78
N TRP A 260 -4.59 -14.87 -4.85
CA TRP A 260 -4.90 -13.79 -3.92
C TRP A 260 -3.64 -12.99 -3.67
N GLU A 261 -3.71 -11.69 -3.90
CA GLU A 261 -2.60 -10.76 -3.69
C GLU A 261 -3.11 -9.35 -3.44
N LEU A 262 -2.33 -8.56 -2.69
CA LEU A 262 -2.57 -7.13 -2.54
C LEU A 262 -1.79 -6.37 -3.61
N VAL A 263 -2.50 -5.60 -4.42
CA VAL A 263 -1.90 -4.81 -5.50
C VAL A 263 -2.19 -3.33 -5.32
N PRO A 264 -1.24 -2.43 -5.68
CA PRO A 264 -1.51 -1.00 -5.69
C PRO A 264 -2.66 -0.66 -6.64
N TYR A 265 -3.56 0.21 -6.21
CA TYR A 265 -4.65 0.69 -7.04
C TYR A 265 -4.39 2.10 -7.55
N ALA A 266 -4.30 2.27 -8.86
CA ALA A 266 -4.03 3.55 -9.51
C ALA A 266 -5.30 4.38 -9.85
N GLY A 267 -6.49 3.83 -9.60
CA GLY A 267 -7.75 4.54 -9.85
C GLY A 267 -7.98 5.67 -8.86
N ALA A 268 -8.59 6.76 -9.31
CA ALA A 268 -8.89 7.90 -8.46
C ALA A 268 -10.06 7.65 -7.49
N ARG A 269 -10.96 6.71 -7.82
CA ARG A 269 -12.17 6.40 -7.05
C ARG A 269 -12.46 4.92 -7.05
N THR A 270 -13.16 4.47 -6.00
CA THR A 270 -13.78 3.16 -5.89
C THR A 270 -15.30 3.30 -5.90
N TYR A 271 -16.03 2.22 -6.17
CA TYR A 271 -17.46 2.25 -6.45
C TYR A 271 -18.19 1.09 -5.78
N ASP A 272 -19.43 1.33 -5.35
CA ASP A 272 -20.33 0.30 -4.86
C ASP A 272 -21.77 0.61 -5.26
N LEU A 273 -22.64 -0.39 -5.14
CA LEU A 273 -24.08 -0.25 -5.39
C LEU A 273 -24.86 -1.03 -4.33
N LEU A 274 -26.05 -0.55 -4.05
CA LEU A 274 -27.03 -1.26 -3.23
C LEU A 274 -28.24 -1.60 -4.11
N PRO A 275 -28.49 -2.87 -4.44
CA PRO A 275 -29.75 -3.28 -5.05
C PRO A 275 -30.92 -3.13 -4.07
N ALA A 276 -32.10 -2.80 -4.56
CA ALA A 276 -33.32 -2.95 -3.80
C ALA A 276 -33.60 -4.44 -3.61
N GLY A 277 -33.70 -4.89 -2.36
CA GLY A 277 -33.94 -6.31 -2.06
C GLY A 277 -33.48 -6.67 -0.65
N PRO A 278 -33.80 -7.88 -0.20
CA PRO A 278 -33.58 -8.26 1.20
C PRO A 278 -32.13 -8.60 1.55
N THR A 279 -31.30 -8.94 0.55
CA THR A 279 -29.92 -9.42 0.79
C THR A 279 -28.85 -8.36 0.58
N GLY A 280 -29.12 -7.33 -0.25
CA GLY A 280 -28.12 -6.34 -0.64
C GLY A 280 -26.96 -6.92 -1.46
N THR A 281 -27.10 -8.15 -1.99
CA THR A 281 -26.03 -8.81 -2.79
C THR A 281 -26.15 -8.48 -4.27
N TYR A 282 -25.04 -8.64 -4.99
CA TYR A 282 -24.99 -8.48 -6.45
C TYR A 282 -23.80 -9.24 -7.05
N TRP A 283 -23.83 -9.53 -8.36
CA TRP A 283 -22.72 -10.19 -9.05
C TRP A 283 -21.78 -9.15 -9.66
N ALA A 284 -20.53 -9.14 -9.17
CA ALA A 284 -19.42 -8.34 -9.67
C ALA A 284 -18.40 -9.24 -10.39
N ASN A 285 -18.15 -9.02 -11.67
CA ASN A 285 -17.38 -9.92 -12.53
C ASN A 285 -17.80 -11.40 -12.41
N GLY A 286 -19.11 -11.62 -12.21
CA GLY A 286 -19.69 -12.95 -12.01
C GLY A 286 -19.55 -13.53 -10.60
N ILE A 287 -18.91 -12.84 -9.65
CA ILE A 287 -18.73 -13.26 -8.24
C ILE A 287 -19.80 -12.56 -7.39
N LEU A 288 -20.50 -13.34 -6.58
CA LEU A 288 -21.52 -12.80 -5.68
C LEU A 288 -20.89 -12.12 -4.47
N LEU A 289 -21.22 -10.84 -4.28
CA LEU A 289 -20.72 -10.00 -3.21
C LEU A 289 -21.87 -9.31 -2.48
N SER A 290 -21.62 -8.81 -1.27
CA SER A 290 -22.54 -7.96 -0.51
C SER A 290 -22.20 -6.48 -0.71
N SER A 291 -23.23 -5.63 -0.80
CA SER A 291 -23.07 -4.18 -0.77
C SER A 291 -22.48 -3.71 0.56
N THR A 292 -21.66 -2.68 0.51
CA THR A 292 -21.15 -1.97 1.68
C THR A 292 -21.92 -0.67 1.95
N LEU A 293 -23.01 -0.44 1.20
CA LEU A 293 -23.91 0.71 1.34
C LEU A 293 -25.19 0.37 2.16
N ALA A 294 -25.28 -0.85 2.66
CA ALA A 294 -26.44 -1.34 3.44
C ALA A 294 -26.37 -0.90 4.90
#